data_e327d581bee5fd358f27d37354dca2d1
#
_entry.id   e327d581bee5fd358f27d37354dca2d1
#
_cell.length_a   1.000
_cell.length_b   1.000
_cell.length_c   1.000
_cell.angle_alpha   90.00
_cell.angle_beta   90.00
_cell.angle_gamma   90.00
#
_symmetry.space_group_name_H-M   'P 1'
#
loop_
_entity.id
_entity.type
_entity.pdbx_description
1 polymer ?
#
loop_
_entity_poly.entity_id
_entity_poly.type
_entity_poly.pdbx_seq_one_letter_code
_entity_poly.pdbx_strand_id
1 'polypeptide(L)'
;LLEGLSRLEYRGYDSAGIALNDNNEIDVFKAEGKLENLRKLLKAPTCKRLVPRLGIGHIRWATHGKATTANAHPHLSNDGRLVLVHNGIIENYQELRRMLEAEGFVFHSETDTETAVHLIDREYKKRGSLEEAVIAGVKQLCGAFAFCIMHKDEPDKIIAVRQNAPLIIGLGQGENFIASDIPAIIGKTRNIIHLADGELAVVRRESVEVKNLNGENVMYARTLWEEWLQLPVCVEAASEYIYRRNLTDENTLVVGISQSGETADTISAVRQAKEKGAQLLVLTNRTDSSIVRFCDNVVPLNAGIEVSVAATKSYTAQLSALYWLGLY
;
A
#
# COMPACT_ATOMS: atom_id res chain seq x y z
N LEU A 1 16.64 8.23 -1.71
CA LEU A 1 15.41 8.91 -1.31
C LEU A 1 15.26 10.27 -2.00
N LEU A 2 16.23 11.20 -1.86
CA LEU A 2 16.18 12.56 -2.48
C LEU A 2 16.10 12.53 -4.01
N GLU A 3 16.69 11.53 -4.67
CA GLU A 3 16.56 11.35 -6.12
C GLU A 3 15.13 10.94 -6.50
N GLY A 4 14.53 10.00 -5.77
CA GLY A 4 13.13 9.61 -5.98
C GLY A 4 12.17 10.78 -5.77
N LEU A 5 12.38 11.56 -4.70
CA LEU A 5 11.59 12.77 -4.46
C LEU A 5 11.73 13.79 -5.58
N SER A 6 12.94 14.02 -6.11
CA SER A 6 13.13 14.99 -7.20
C SER A 6 12.37 14.62 -8.49
N ARG A 7 12.15 13.34 -8.71
CA ARG A 7 11.34 12.85 -9.83
C ARG A 7 9.83 13.01 -9.62
N LEU A 8 9.40 13.36 -8.40
CA LEU A 8 8.00 13.61 -8.04
C LEU A 8 7.68 15.12 -7.84
N GLU A 9 8.66 16.03 -8.00
CA GLU A 9 8.44 17.47 -7.80
C GLU A 9 7.36 18.06 -8.72
N TYR A 10 7.05 17.42 -9.85
CA TYR A 10 5.95 17.83 -10.71
C TYR A 10 4.58 17.72 -10.06
N ARG A 11 4.46 16.95 -8.95
CA ARG A 11 3.22 16.73 -8.19
C ARG A 11 3.05 17.64 -6.98
N GLY A 12 4.09 18.39 -6.58
CA GLY A 12 4.04 19.28 -5.43
C GLY A 12 5.38 19.99 -5.20
N TYR A 13 5.34 21.17 -4.56
CA TYR A 13 6.56 21.97 -4.29
C TYR A 13 6.39 22.98 -3.16
N ASP A 14 5.36 22.83 -2.31
CA ASP A 14 5.10 23.78 -1.22
C ASP A 14 5.95 23.48 0.02
N SER A 15 6.28 22.23 0.23
CA SER A 15 7.21 21.79 1.28
C SER A 15 7.73 20.40 0.99
N ALA A 16 8.89 20.08 1.54
CA ALA A 16 9.51 18.76 1.43
C ALA A 16 10.07 18.32 2.78
N GLY A 17 10.07 17.01 3.02
CA GLY A 17 10.72 16.48 4.20
C GLY A 17 11.01 15.00 4.10
N ILE A 18 11.93 14.57 4.97
CA ILE A 18 12.34 13.19 5.12
C ILE A 18 12.42 12.80 6.59
N ALA A 19 12.20 11.54 6.87
CA ALA A 19 12.55 10.91 8.13
C ALA A 19 13.51 9.76 7.84
N LEU A 20 14.58 9.67 8.61
CA LEU A 20 15.65 8.69 8.46
C LEU A 20 15.81 7.94 9.78
N ASN A 21 15.89 6.60 9.72
CA ASN A 21 16.23 5.79 10.87
C ASN A 21 17.73 5.45 10.82
N ASP A 22 18.47 5.93 11.80
CA ASP A 22 19.90 5.65 12.02
C ASP A 22 20.11 5.17 13.44
N ASN A 23 20.58 3.94 13.63
CA ASN A 23 20.84 3.32 14.92
C ASN A 23 19.64 3.39 15.90
N ASN A 24 18.45 3.07 15.40
CA ASN A 24 17.18 3.11 16.13
C ASN A 24 16.75 4.52 16.61
N GLU A 25 17.34 5.58 16.05
CA GLU A 25 16.88 6.95 16.23
C GLU A 25 16.22 7.45 14.94
N ILE A 26 15.13 8.21 15.07
CA ILE A 26 14.42 8.81 13.94
C ILE A 26 14.78 10.29 13.87
N ASP A 27 15.56 10.65 12.85
CA ASP A 27 15.88 12.03 12.55
C ASP A 27 14.93 12.56 11.45
N VAL A 28 14.26 13.70 11.69
CA VAL A 28 13.32 14.31 10.75
C VAL A 28 13.84 15.66 10.29
N PHE A 29 13.83 15.86 8.98
CA PHE A 29 14.24 17.09 8.30
C PHE A 29 13.09 17.58 7.43
N LYS A 30 12.69 18.84 7.61
CA LYS A 30 11.60 19.48 6.89
C LYS A 30 12.02 20.87 6.41
N ALA A 31 11.57 21.25 5.21
CA ALA A 31 11.80 22.57 4.64
C ALA A 31 10.55 23.04 3.87
N GLU A 32 10.25 24.32 3.99
CA GLU A 32 9.25 24.97 3.14
C GLU A 32 9.80 25.16 1.73
N GLY A 33 8.90 25.14 0.74
CA GLY A 33 9.20 25.33 -0.67
C GLY A 33 9.81 24.11 -1.32
N LYS A 34 10.60 24.31 -2.35
CA LYS A 34 11.15 23.27 -3.20
C LYS A 34 12.10 22.32 -2.48
N LEU A 35 12.25 21.10 -3.01
CA LEU A 35 13.18 20.08 -2.51
C LEU A 35 14.64 20.60 -2.35
N GLU A 36 15.04 21.59 -3.13
CA GLU A 36 16.36 22.20 -3.01
C GLU A 36 16.59 22.84 -1.62
N ASN A 37 15.55 23.35 -0.96
CA ASN A 37 15.67 23.89 0.39
C ASN A 37 15.96 22.78 1.42
N LEU A 38 15.33 21.63 1.27
CA LEU A 38 15.65 20.44 2.06
C LEU A 38 17.08 19.94 1.79
N ARG A 39 17.53 19.96 0.52
CA ARG A 39 18.91 19.60 0.16
C ARG A 39 19.94 20.52 0.81
N LYS A 40 19.67 21.83 0.88
CA LYS A 40 20.54 22.79 1.57
C LYS A 40 20.61 22.52 3.06
N LEU A 41 19.46 22.23 3.69
CA LEU A 41 19.41 21.86 5.12
C LEU A 41 20.27 20.63 5.42
N LEU A 42 20.19 19.59 4.60
CA LEU A 42 20.93 18.35 4.78
C LEU A 42 22.45 18.48 4.53
N LYS A 43 22.85 19.49 3.73
CA LYS A 43 24.27 19.80 3.47
C LYS A 43 24.88 20.75 4.50
N ALA A 44 24.08 21.31 5.41
CA ALA A 44 24.58 22.24 6.40
C ALA A 44 25.62 21.57 7.32
N PRO A 45 26.71 22.27 7.72
CA PRO A 45 27.73 21.71 8.61
C PRO A 45 27.20 21.25 9.97
N THR A 46 26.05 21.79 10.38
CA THR A 46 25.34 21.42 11.61
C THR A 46 24.56 20.13 11.48
N CYS A 47 24.38 19.61 10.27
CA CYS A 47 23.65 18.36 10.06
C CYS A 47 24.52 17.17 10.46
N LYS A 48 24.00 16.33 11.34
CA LYS A 48 24.67 15.07 11.76
C LYS A 48 24.91 14.18 10.53
N ARG A 49 26.10 13.58 10.44
CA ARG A 49 26.36 12.58 9.41
C ARG A 49 25.61 11.29 9.75
N LEU A 50 24.58 10.96 8.97
CA LEU A 50 23.74 9.78 9.14
C LEU A 50 24.17 8.65 8.20
N VAL A 51 23.99 7.41 8.65
CA VAL A 51 24.11 6.20 7.82
C VAL A 51 22.79 5.41 7.94
N PRO A 52 21.69 5.97 7.41
CA PRO A 52 20.36 5.42 7.63
C PRO A 52 20.18 4.10 6.88
N ARG A 53 19.45 3.18 7.52
CA ARG A 53 19.03 1.90 6.90
C ARG A 53 17.64 1.98 6.33
N LEU A 54 16.77 2.79 6.94
CA LEU A 54 15.40 3.06 6.50
C LEU A 54 15.19 4.57 6.36
N GLY A 55 14.30 4.95 5.46
CA GLY A 55 13.88 6.34 5.32
C GLY A 55 12.62 6.48 4.51
N ILE A 56 11.76 7.41 4.95
CA ILE A 56 10.57 7.84 4.23
C ILE A 56 10.69 9.32 3.89
N GLY A 57 10.01 9.76 2.84
CA GLY A 57 10.06 11.15 2.43
C GLY A 57 8.84 11.56 1.64
N HIS A 58 8.58 12.86 1.61
CA HIS A 58 7.40 13.41 0.99
C HIS A 58 7.67 14.79 0.40
N ILE A 59 7.03 15.08 -0.73
CA ILE A 59 6.88 16.42 -1.28
C ILE A 59 5.40 16.75 -1.23
N ARG A 60 5.07 17.83 -0.55
CA ARG A 60 3.69 18.19 -0.26
C ARG A 60 3.12 19.13 -1.32
N TRP A 61 1.86 18.91 -1.66
CA TRP A 61 0.95 19.88 -2.26
C TRP A 61 -0.15 20.13 -1.23
N ALA A 62 -0.24 21.35 -0.71
CA ALA A 62 -1.14 21.66 0.39
C ALA A 62 -2.61 21.41 0.05
N THR A 63 -3.24 20.51 0.79
CA THR A 63 -4.69 20.29 0.78
C THR A 63 -5.32 20.83 2.07
N HIS A 64 -4.68 20.64 3.22
CA HIS A 64 -5.09 21.11 4.55
C HIS A 64 -3.94 21.84 5.23
N GLY A 65 -4.20 23.05 5.75
CA GLY A 65 -3.21 23.89 6.41
C GLY A 65 -2.24 24.60 5.43
N LYS A 66 -1.64 25.69 5.91
CA LYS A 66 -0.71 26.52 5.13
C LYS A 66 0.59 25.76 4.81
N ALA A 67 1.33 26.23 3.80
CA ALA A 67 2.68 25.77 3.50
C ALA A 67 3.65 26.26 4.58
N THR A 68 3.78 25.52 5.67
CA THR A 68 4.70 25.81 6.79
C THR A 68 5.51 24.56 7.13
N THR A 69 6.64 24.73 7.78
CA THR A 69 7.46 23.60 8.25
C THR A 69 6.68 22.68 9.21
N ALA A 70 5.78 23.24 10.05
CA ALA A 70 4.94 22.45 10.95
C ALA A 70 4.00 21.52 10.18
N ASN A 71 3.40 22.00 9.09
CA ASN A 71 2.48 21.26 8.22
C ASN A 71 3.18 20.38 7.18
N ALA A 72 4.50 20.50 7.02
CA ALA A 72 5.26 19.63 6.14
C ALA A 72 5.32 18.19 6.67
N HIS A 73 5.26 17.22 5.77
CA HIS A 73 5.52 15.80 6.12
C HIS A 73 7.03 15.53 6.19
N PRO A 74 7.45 14.53 6.96
CA PRO A 74 6.69 13.58 7.81
C PRO A 74 6.15 14.19 9.10
N HIS A 75 5.10 13.57 9.67
CA HIS A 75 4.60 13.87 11.01
C HIS A 75 5.04 12.82 12.03
N LEU A 76 5.25 13.22 13.28
CA LEU A 76 5.71 12.40 14.39
C LEU A 76 4.61 12.21 15.43
N SER A 77 4.61 11.09 16.15
CA SER A 77 3.89 10.93 17.42
C SER A 77 4.44 11.88 18.50
N ASN A 78 3.67 12.11 19.56
CA ASN A 78 4.08 13.03 20.64
C ASN A 78 5.38 12.60 21.33
N ASP A 79 5.67 11.32 21.38
CA ASP A 79 6.91 10.78 21.94
C ASP A 79 8.05 10.63 20.89
N GLY A 80 7.80 11.01 19.64
CA GLY A 80 8.78 10.95 18.54
C GLY A 80 9.16 9.55 18.08
N ARG A 81 8.41 8.50 18.46
CA ARG A 81 8.75 7.11 18.18
C ARG A 81 8.13 6.59 16.89
N LEU A 82 6.99 7.13 16.46
CA LEU A 82 6.31 6.79 15.24
C LEU A 82 6.36 7.98 14.27
N VAL A 83 6.63 7.70 13.01
CA VAL A 83 6.69 8.70 11.94
C VAL A 83 5.94 8.23 10.70
N LEU A 84 5.24 9.16 10.04
CA LEU A 84 4.36 8.85 8.93
C LEU A 84 4.41 9.94 7.85
N VAL A 85 4.33 9.50 6.58
CA VAL A 85 4.02 10.33 5.41
C VAL A 85 2.70 9.89 4.79
N HIS A 86 1.94 10.82 4.21
CA HIS A 86 0.60 10.62 3.71
C HIS A 86 0.38 11.31 2.37
N ASN A 87 -0.22 10.59 1.43
CA ASN A 87 -0.89 11.13 0.25
C ASN A 87 -2.39 10.86 0.37
N GLY A 88 -3.21 11.87 0.20
CA GLY A 88 -4.67 11.74 0.24
C GLY A 88 -5.34 12.73 1.20
N ILE A 89 -6.56 12.40 1.61
CA ILE A 89 -7.38 13.20 2.53
C ILE A 89 -8.13 12.25 3.47
N ILE A 90 -8.01 12.49 4.78
CA ILE A 90 -8.77 11.80 5.81
C ILE A 90 -10.00 12.63 6.15
N GLU A 91 -11.16 12.19 5.69
CA GLU A 91 -12.41 12.96 5.78
C GLU A 91 -12.91 13.13 7.21
N ASN A 92 -12.76 12.11 8.05
CA ASN A 92 -13.20 12.12 9.45
C ASN A 92 -12.15 12.63 10.45
N TYR A 93 -11.08 13.31 9.97
CA TYR A 93 -9.96 13.72 10.82
C TYR A 93 -10.37 14.64 11.99
N GLN A 94 -11.38 15.51 11.82
CA GLN A 94 -11.80 16.43 12.87
C GLN A 94 -12.44 15.72 14.06
N GLU A 95 -13.24 14.68 13.80
CA GLU A 95 -13.85 13.86 14.86
C GLU A 95 -12.78 13.10 15.62
N LEU A 96 -11.88 12.43 14.89
CA LEU A 96 -10.77 11.68 15.46
C LEU A 96 -9.80 12.60 16.25
N ARG A 97 -9.53 13.82 15.75
CA ARG A 97 -8.71 14.79 16.43
C ARG A 97 -9.30 15.17 17.79
N ARG A 98 -10.59 15.50 17.84
CA ARG A 98 -11.27 15.83 19.12
C ARG A 98 -11.18 14.69 20.13
N MET A 99 -11.37 13.46 19.67
CA MET A 99 -11.24 12.26 20.49
C MET A 99 -9.81 12.11 21.04
N LEU A 100 -8.80 12.26 20.20
CA LEU A 100 -7.40 12.14 20.59
C LEU A 100 -6.95 13.29 21.52
N GLU A 101 -7.41 14.52 21.28
CA GLU A 101 -7.19 15.67 22.19
C GLU A 101 -7.78 15.41 23.58
N ALA A 102 -8.97 14.81 23.65
CA ALA A 102 -9.59 14.42 24.92
C ALA A 102 -8.81 13.28 25.64
N GLU A 103 -8.09 12.44 24.88
CA GLU A 103 -7.17 11.42 25.41
C GLU A 103 -5.78 11.99 25.78
N GLY A 104 -5.53 13.29 25.57
CA GLY A 104 -4.29 13.98 25.96
C GLY A 104 -3.23 14.07 24.85
N PHE A 105 -3.56 13.73 23.60
CA PHE A 105 -2.65 13.95 22.47
C PHE A 105 -2.55 15.43 22.12
N VAL A 106 -1.33 15.90 21.88
CA VAL A 106 -1.04 17.30 21.53
C VAL A 106 -0.77 17.40 20.04
N PHE A 107 -1.48 18.31 19.38
CA PHE A 107 -1.33 18.56 17.96
C PHE A 107 -0.49 19.79 17.68
N HIS A 108 0.45 19.70 16.76
CA HIS A 108 1.40 20.74 16.37
C HIS A 108 1.18 21.26 14.96
N SER A 109 0.32 20.61 14.18
CA SER A 109 -0.02 20.99 12.82
C SER A 109 -1.53 21.12 12.59
N GLU A 110 -1.88 21.68 11.44
CA GLU A 110 -3.26 21.81 10.97
C GLU A 110 -3.66 20.65 10.05
N THR A 111 -2.78 19.64 9.84
CA THR A 111 -2.98 18.58 8.87
C THR A 111 -3.84 17.45 9.41
N ASP A 112 -4.61 16.83 8.53
CA ASP A 112 -5.32 15.58 8.78
C ASP A 112 -4.35 14.42 9.06
N THR A 113 -3.16 14.49 8.50
CA THR A 113 -2.10 13.48 8.64
C THR A 113 -1.64 13.28 10.07
N GLU A 114 -1.53 14.36 10.86
CA GLU A 114 -1.13 14.27 12.27
C GLU A 114 -2.15 13.47 13.09
N THR A 115 -3.44 13.54 12.70
CA THR A 115 -4.49 12.70 13.30
C THR A 115 -4.22 11.21 13.07
N ALA A 116 -3.81 10.82 11.86
CA ALA A 116 -3.46 9.42 11.57
C ALA A 116 -2.24 8.96 12.39
N VAL A 117 -1.22 9.82 12.54
CA VAL A 117 -0.03 9.50 13.35
C VAL A 117 -0.43 9.18 14.78
N HIS A 118 -1.20 10.06 15.43
CA HIS A 118 -1.61 9.89 16.83
C HIS A 118 -2.57 8.70 16.99
N LEU A 119 -3.45 8.46 16.03
CA LEU A 119 -4.35 7.31 16.05
C LEU A 119 -3.57 5.99 16.01
N ILE A 120 -2.59 5.88 15.11
CA ILE A 120 -1.76 4.67 14.99
C ILE A 120 -0.84 4.51 16.21
N ASP A 121 -0.28 5.59 16.75
CA ASP A 121 0.51 5.57 17.98
C ASP A 121 -0.31 5.09 19.19
N ARG A 122 -1.56 5.57 19.31
CA ARG A 122 -2.51 5.07 20.31
C ARG A 122 -2.72 3.56 20.20
N GLU A 123 -2.94 3.06 18.99
CA GLU A 123 -3.12 1.63 18.76
C GLU A 123 -1.81 0.84 18.98
N TYR A 124 -0.65 1.42 18.67
CA TYR A 124 0.64 0.81 18.95
C TYR A 124 0.88 0.62 20.46
N LYS A 125 0.58 1.62 21.26
CA LYS A 125 0.68 1.55 22.73
C LYS A 125 -0.19 0.45 23.34
N LYS A 126 -1.29 0.08 22.68
CA LYS A 126 -2.19 -1.00 23.12
C LYS A 126 -1.72 -2.39 22.68
N ARG A 127 -1.09 -2.50 21.50
CA ARG A 127 -0.83 -3.78 20.82
C ARG A 127 0.63 -4.20 20.84
N GLY A 128 1.57 -3.26 20.84
CA GLY A 128 3.01 -3.53 20.80
C GLY A 128 3.53 -4.01 19.43
N SER A 129 2.72 -3.91 18.37
CA SER A 129 3.07 -4.28 16.99
C SER A 129 2.65 -3.17 16.03
N LEU A 130 3.59 -2.68 15.22
CA LEU A 130 3.31 -1.63 14.24
C LEU A 130 2.30 -2.09 13.19
N GLU A 131 2.41 -3.33 12.75
CA GLU A 131 1.50 -3.92 11.78
C GLU A 131 0.05 -3.95 12.31
N GLU A 132 -0.15 -4.50 13.51
CA GLU A 132 -1.46 -4.56 14.14
C GLU A 132 -2.02 -3.16 14.45
N ALA A 133 -1.15 -2.24 14.86
CA ALA A 133 -1.52 -0.86 15.12
C ALA A 133 -2.00 -0.14 13.86
N VAL A 134 -1.30 -0.32 12.74
CA VAL A 134 -1.70 0.25 11.45
C VAL A 134 -3.03 -0.34 11.00
N ILE A 135 -3.20 -1.66 11.04
CA ILE A 135 -4.46 -2.33 10.69
C ILE A 135 -5.63 -1.78 11.53
N ALA A 136 -5.42 -1.65 12.84
CA ALA A 136 -6.47 -1.16 13.74
C ALA A 136 -6.75 0.34 13.58
N GLY A 137 -5.72 1.13 13.29
CA GLY A 137 -5.83 2.58 13.05
C GLY A 137 -6.55 2.87 11.74
N VAL A 138 -6.14 2.27 10.63
CA VAL A 138 -6.71 2.56 9.30
C VAL A 138 -8.17 2.12 9.17
N LYS A 139 -8.61 1.12 9.93
CA LYS A 139 -10.04 0.72 10.00
C LYS A 139 -10.95 1.81 10.59
N GLN A 140 -10.40 2.80 11.27
CA GLN A 140 -11.14 3.92 11.86
C GLN A 140 -11.13 5.15 10.94
N LEU A 141 -10.33 5.14 9.86
CA LEU A 141 -10.21 6.25 8.93
C LEU A 141 -11.26 6.16 7.81
N CYS A 142 -11.77 7.32 7.41
CA CYS A 142 -12.60 7.48 6.21
C CYS A 142 -11.85 8.37 5.21
N GLY A 143 -11.99 8.07 3.91
CA GLY A 143 -11.39 8.86 2.83
C GLY A 143 -10.37 8.10 2.00
N ALA A 144 -9.51 8.86 1.32
CA ALA A 144 -8.44 8.32 0.49
C ALA A 144 -7.09 8.54 1.16
N PHE A 145 -6.28 7.48 1.29
CA PHE A 145 -4.96 7.59 1.89
C PHE A 145 -3.96 6.56 1.34
N ALA A 146 -2.70 6.98 1.28
CA ALA A 146 -1.55 6.12 1.12
C ALA A 146 -0.49 6.54 2.15
N PHE A 147 -0.15 5.63 3.04
CA PHE A 147 0.81 5.87 4.12
C PHE A 147 2.10 5.08 3.94
N CYS A 148 3.22 5.69 4.34
CA CYS A 148 4.44 4.98 4.71
C CYS A 148 4.78 5.34 6.16
N ILE A 149 5.00 4.30 6.98
CA ILE A 149 5.07 4.41 8.43
C ILE A 149 6.31 3.68 8.93
N MET A 150 7.08 4.35 9.81
CA MET A 150 8.19 3.74 10.54
C MET A 150 7.99 3.90 12.04
N HIS A 151 8.54 2.97 12.80
CA HIS A 151 8.57 3.04 14.27
C HIS A 151 9.98 2.76 14.80
N LYS A 152 10.38 3.52 15.83
CA LYS A 152 11.71 3.43 16.44
C LYS A 152 12.04 2.02 16.98
N ASP A 153 11.05 1.35 17.58
CA ASP A 153 11.22 0.02 18.18
C ASP A 153 11.19 -1.13 17.17
N GLU A 154 10.81 -0.84 15.92
CA GLU A 154 10.75 -1.81 14.82
C GLU A 154 11.58 -1.30 13.63
N PRO A 155 12.90 -1.17 13.80
CA PRO A 155 13.79 -0.42 12.90
C PRO A 155 14.15 -1.19 11.61
N ASP A 156 13.60 -2.37 11.40
CA ASP A 156 13.90 -3.26 10.27
C ASP A 156 12.85 -3.21 9.17
N LYS A 157 11.75 -2.44 9.36
CA LYS A 157 10.64 -2.42 8.41
C LYS A 157 9.97 -1.06 8.24
N ILE A 158 9.33 -0.90 7.09
CA ILE A 158 8.37 0.16 6.80
C ILE A 158 7.03 -0.50 6.54
N ILE A 159 5.96 0.01 7.14
CA ILE A 159 4.60 -0.38 6.79
C ILE A 159 4.07 0.58 5.74
N ALA A 160 3.62 0.04 4.61
CA ALA A 160 2.94 0.76 3.55
C ALA A 160 1.48 0.29 3.48
N VAL A 161 0.53 1.20 3.45
CA VAL A 161 -0.90 0.86 3.34
C VAL A 161 -1.62 1.87 2.47
N ARG A 162 -2.60 1.41 1.69
CA ARG A 162 -3.37 2.31 0.83
C ARG A 162 -4.87 2.03 0.87
N GLN A 163 -5.61 3.11 0.59
CA GLN A 163 -7.04 3.11 0.30
C GLN A 163 -7.34 4.27 -0.66
N ASN A 164 -7.82 3.99 -1.86
CA ASN A 164 -8.19 4.98 -2.88
C ASN A 164 -7.09 6.02 -3.25
N ALA A 165 -5.82 5.70 -2.98
CA ALA A 165 -4.67 6.55 -3.31
C ALA A 165 -3.52 5.68 -3.85
N PRO A 166 -2.73 6.12 -4.84
CA PRO A 166 -1.72 5.27 -5.49
C PRO A 166 -0.55 4.97 -4.55
N LEU A 167 -0.15 3.69 -4.49
CA LEU A 167 1.05 3.23 -3.79
C LEU A 167 1.57 1.95 -4.45
N ILE A 168 2.87 1.91 -4.71
CA ILE A 168 3.56 0.78 -5.32
C ILE A 168 4.78 0.39 -4.49
N ILE A 169 5.13 -0.89 -4.54
CA ILE A 169 6.35 -1.42 -3.93
C ILE A 169 7.28 -1.83 -5.06
N GLY A 170 8.51 -1.34 -5.04
CA GLY A 170 9.58 -1.76 -5.95
C GLY A 170 10.44 -2.83 -5.30
N LEU A 171 10.61 -3.97 -5.96
CA LEU A 171 11.47 -5.05 -5.51
C LEU A 171 12.88 -4.87 -6.08
N GLY A 172 13.86 -4.71 -5.21
CA GLY A 172 15.29 -4.58 -5.57
C GLY A 172 16.12 -5.75 -5.07
N GLN A 173 17.44 -5.67 -5.28
CA GLN A 173 18.40 -6.63 -4.75
C GLN A 173 19.07 -6.04 -3.51
N GLY A 174 18.79 -6.61 -2.33
CA GLY A 174 19.30 -6.12 -1.06
C GLY A 174 18.70 -4.78 -0.60
N GLU A 175 17.67 -4.31 -1.25
CA GLU A 175 16.87 -3.14 -0.88
C GLU A 175 15.50 -3.19 -1.55
N ASN A 176 14.47 -2.63 -0.92
CA ASN A 176 13.14 -2.48 -1.47
C ASN A 176 12.67 -1.03 -1.39
N PHE A 177 11.72 -0.66 -2.22
CA PHE A 177 11.27 0.72 -2.42
C PHE A 177 9.76 0.83 -2.26
N ILE A 178 9.31 1.97 -1.76
CA ILE A 178 7.89 2.34 -1.71
C ILE A 178 7.76 3.68 -2.42
N ALA A 179 6.80 3.82 -3.32
CA ALA A 179 6.57 5.05 -4.03
C ALA A 179 5.09 5.26 -4.37
N SER A 180 4.68 6.50 -4.52
CA SER A 180 3.35 6.85 -5.02
C SER A 180 3.26 6.81 -6.55
N ASP A 181 4.41 6.71 -7.26
CA ASP A 181 4.44 6.67 -8.72
C ASP A 181 5.75 6.03 -9.22
N ILE A 182 5.66 5.39 -10.39
CA ILE A 182 6.76 4.67 -11.04
C ILE A 182 8.01 5.53 -11.29
N PRO A 183 7.92 6.81 -11.74
CA PRO A 183 9.10 7.64 -11.98
C PRO A 183 10.07 7.73 -10.80
N ALA A 184 9.57 7.64 -9.56
CA ALA A 184 10.41 7.72 -8.37
C ALA A 184 11.41 6.56 -8.26
N ILE A 185 11.07 5.37 -8.75
CA ILE A 185 11.82 4.13 -8.54
C ILE A 185 12.29 3.44 -9.83
N ILE A 186 11.84 3.87 -11.02
CA ILE A 186 12.17 3.24 -12.31
C ILE A 186 13.66 3.10 -12.58
N GLY A 187 14.48 3.98 -12.03
CA GLY A 187 15.95 3.93 -12.15
C GLY A 187 16.61 2.91 -11.20
N LYS A 188 15.84 2.29 -10.30
CA LYS A 188 16.32 1.33 -9.30
C LYS A 188 15.81 -0.07 -9.57
N THR A 189 14.54 -0.21 -9.93
CA THR A 189 13.92 -1.50 -10.25
C THR A 189 12.79 -1.33 -11.27
N ARG A 190 12.51 -2.41 -11.99
CA ARG A 190 11.33 -2.55 -12.86
C ARG A 190 10.33 -3.58 -12.30
N ASN A 191 10.72 -4.30 -11.26
CA ASN A 191 9.86 -5.27 -10.60
C ASN A 191 9.04 -4.53 -9.55
N ILE A 192 7.74 -4.42 -9.78
CA ILE A 192 6.83 -3.66 -8.91
C ILE A 192 5.63 -4.52 -8.48
N ILE A 193 5.16 -4.27 -7.27
CA ILE A 193 3.87 -4.74 -6.76
C ILE A 193 2.97 -3.51 -6.66
N HIS A 194 1.82 -3.55 -7.31
CA HIS A 194 0.75 -2.59 -7.09
C HIS A 194 -0.06 -3.05 -5.88
N LEU A 195 -0.10 -2.25 -4.83
CA LEU A 195 -1.01 -2.53 -3.72
C LEU A 195 -2.44 -2.23 -4.15
N ALA A 196 -3.37 -3.12 -3.86
CA ALA A 196 -4.80 -2.87 -4.01
C ALA A 196 -5.35 -2.07 -2.82
N ASP A 197 -6.57 -1.53 -2.98
CA ASP A 197 -7.24 -0.84 -1.88
C ASP A 197 -7.51 -1.80 -0.72
N GLY A 198 -7.25 -1.35 0.50
CA GLY A 198 -7.35 -2.20 1.67
C GLY A 198 -6.20 -3.19 1.84
N GLU A 199 -5.09 -3.01 1.11
CA GLU A 199 -3.87 -3.80 1.31
C GLU A 199 -2.81 -3.02 2.08
N LEU A 200 -2.03 -3.79 2.84
CA LEU A 200 -0.88 -3.36 3.61
C LEU A 200 0.34 -4.18 3.21
N ALA A 201 1.47 -3.52 2.98
CA ALA A 201 2.76 -4.18 2.78
C ALA A 201 3.68 -3.96 3.98
N VAL A 202 4.26 -5.04 4.47
CA VAL A 202 5.39 -5.03 5.39
C VAL A 202 6.66 -5.11 4.56
N VAL A 203 7.35 -3.99 4.44
CA VAL A 203 8.52 -3.85 3.56
C VAL A 203 9.79 -3.88 4.41
N ARG A 204 10.59 -4.92 4.24
CA ARG A 204 11.91 -5.08 4.82
C ARG A 204 12.98 -5.01 3.74
N ARG A 205 14.24 -5.02 4.15
CA ARG A 205 15.36 -4.97 3.23
C ARG A 205 15.35 -6.12 2.21
N GLU A 206 15.10 -7.35 2.66
CA GLU A 206 15.20 -8.57 1.85
C GLU A 206 13.84 -9.20 1.53
N SER A 207 12.74 -8.67 2.09
CA SER A 207 11.41 -9.25 1.92
C SER A 207 10.31 -8.21 1.87
N VAL A 208 9.25 -8.56 1.17
CA VAL A 208 7.99 -7.82 1.14
C VAL A 208 6.85 -8.81 1.37
N GLU A 209 6.02 -8.52 2.36
CA GLU A 209 4.81 -9.27 2.66
C GLU A 209 3.61 -8.36 2.40
N VAL A 210 2.65 -8.80 1.59
CA VAL A 210 1.42 -8.06 1.35
C VAL A 210 0.26 -8.77 2.03
N LYS A 211 -0.51 -8.02 2.82
CA LYS A 211 -1.66 -8.49 3.58
C LYS A 211 -2.85 -7.58 3.33
N ASN A 212 -4.05 -8.13 3.46
CA ASN A 212 -5.25 -7.30 3.54
C ASN A 212 -5.41 -6.71 4.96
N LEU A 213 -6.36 -5.79 5.14
CA LEU A 213 -6.63 -5.18 6.45
C LEU A 213 -7.19 -6.15 7.51
N ASN A 214 -7.43 -7.42 7.17
CA ASN A 214 -7.72 -8.47 8.13
C ASN A 214 -6.46 -9.19 8.61
N GLY A 215 -5.28 -8.82 8.09
CA GLY A 215 -3.99 -9.44 8.42
C GLY A 215 -3.67 -10.69 7.61
N GLU A 216 -4.47 -11.01 6.60
CA GLU A 216 -4.31 -12.20 5.76
C GLU A 216 -3.32 -11.93 4.62
N ASN A 217 -2.43 -12.89 4.35
CA ASN A 217 -1.41 -12.75 3.32
C ASN A 217 -2.01 -12.96 1.92
N VAL A 218 -2.16 -11.86 1.16
CA VAL A 218 -2.79 -11.87 -0.18
C VAL A 218 -1.86 -12.43 -1.27
N MET A 219 -0.54 -12.42 -1.03
CA MET A 219 0.45 -12.92 -1.99
C MET A 219 0.71 -14.42 -1.89
N TYR A 220 0.07 -15.10 -0.92
CA TYR A 220 0.37 -16.50 -0.63
C TYR A 220 0.15 -17.42 -1.83
N ALA A 221 -0.97 -17.29 -2.51
CA ALA A 221 -1.29 -18.12 -3.69
C ALA A 221 -0.29 -17.89 -4.84
N ARG A 222 0.13 -16.64 -5.09
CA ARG A 222 1.14 -16.31 -6.10
C ARG A 222 2.46 -17.02 -5.80
N THR A 223 2.98 -16.87 -4.58
CA THR A 223 4.26 -17.45 -4.16
C THR A 223 4.25 -18.97 -4.32
N LEU A 224 3.16 -19.62 -3.87
CA LEU A 224 3.01 -21.07 -4.02
C LEU A 224 2.98 -21.52 -5.49
N TRP A 225 2.27 -20.82 -6.34
CA TRP A 225 2.20 -21.17 -7.75
C TRP A 225 3.54 -20.95 -8.46
N GLU A 226 4.25 -19.85 -8.19
CA GLU A 226 5.60 -19.63 -8.73
C GLU A 226 6.59 -20.71 -8.27
N GLU A 227 6.52 -21.13 -6.99
CA GLU A 227 7.37 -22.21 -6.46
C GLU A 227 7.01 -23.59 -7.02
N TRP A 228 5.73 -23.91 -7.09
CA TRP A 228 5.30 -25.27 -7.48
C TRP A 228 5.25 -25.47 -8.97
N LEU A 229 4.78 -24.49 -9.72
CA LEU A 229 4.62 -24.61 -11.17
C LEU A 229 5.86 -24.14 -11.93
N GLN A 230 6.80 -23.44 -11.26
CA GLN A 230 7.99 -22.83 -11.89
C GLN A 230 7.62 -21.91 -13.06
N LEU A 231 6.46 -21.26 -12.96
CA LEU A 231 5.92 -20.33 -13.95
C LEU A 231 5.80 -18.93 -13.36
N PRO A 232 6.04 -17.87 -14.14
CA PRO A 232 5.79 -16.53 -13.67
C PRO A 232 4.29 -16.30 -13.44
N VAL A 233 3.92 -15.82 -12.24
CA VAL A 233 2.54 -15.53 -11.87
C VAL A 233 2.38 -14.03 -11.62
N CYS A 234 1.45 -13.38 -12.32
CA CYS A 234 1.08 -11.99 -12.11
C CYS A 234 -0.31 -11.90 -11.47
N VAL A 235 -0.43 -11.20 -10.36
CA VAL A 235 -1.72 -10.92 -9.69
C VAL A 235 -2.04 -9.45 -9.85
N GLU A 236 -3.22 -9.15 -10.41
CA GLU A 236 -3.65 -7.78 -10.71
C GLU A 236 -5.13 -7.57 -10.36
N ALA A 237 -5.47 -6.35 -10.00
CA ALA A 237 -6.87 -5.95 -9.96
C ALA A 237 -7.44 -5.91 -11.38
N ALA A 238 -8.68 -6.40 -11.56
CA ALA A 238 -9.31 -6.43 -12.87
C ALA A 238 -9.47 -5.03 -13.49
N SER A 239 -9.71 -4.01 -12.66
CA SER A 239 -9.75 -2.59 -13.06
C SER A 239 -8.42 -2.11 -13.66
N GLU A 240 -7.29 -2.58 -13.16
CA GLU A 240 -5.96 -2.21 -13.68
C GLU A 240 -5.62 -2.99 -14.95
N TYR A 241 -5.99 -4.29 -14.98
CA TYR A 241 -5.74 -5.16 -16.12
C TYR A 241 -6.33 -4.63 -17.43
N ILE A 242 -7.55 -4.06 -17.42
CA ILE A 242 -8.23 -3.54 -18.61
C ILE A 242 -7.57 -2.28 -19.19
N TYR A 243 -6.90 -1.49 -18.40
CA TYR A 243 -6.27 -0.24 -18.85
C TYR A 243 -4.77 -0.38 -19.14
N ARG A 244 -4.15 -1.45 -18.67
CA ARG A 244 -2.74 -1.70 -18.90
C ARG A 244 -2.49 -2.38 -20.24
N ARG A 245 -1.37 -2.04 -20.90
CA ARG A 245 -0.84 -2.82 -22.02
C ARG A 245 -0.25 -4.12 -21.46
N ASN A 246 -1.07 -5.13 -21.28
CA ASN A 246 -0.65 -6.45 -20.82
C ASN A 246 -0.10 -7.30 -21.98
N LEU A 247 0.80 -8.25 -21.63
CA LEU A 247 1.45 -9.17 -22.57
C LEU A 247 0.68 -10.50 -22.71
N THR A 248 -0.61 -10.50 -22.42
CA THR A 248 -1.49 -11.66 -22.53
C THR A 248 -1.59 -12.12 -23.99
N ASP A 249 -1.40 -13.41 -24.23
CA ASP A 249 -1.45 -14.08 -25.52
C ASP A 249 -2.04 -15.51 -25.37
N GLU A 250 -1.99 -16.32 -26.43
CA GLU A 250 -2.47 -17.71 -26.45
C GLU A 250 -1.72 -18.68 -25.52
N ASN A 251 -0.53 -18.30 -25.04
CA ASN A 251 0.27 -19.09 -24.09
C ASN A 251 0.02 -18.65 -22.63
N THR A 252 -0.91 -17.72 -22.42
CA THR A 252 -1.23 -17.18 -21.10
C THR A 252 -2.49 -17.83 -20.55
N LEU A 253 -2.43 -18.36 -19.31
CA LEU A 253 -3.63 -18.70 -18.53
C LEU A 253 -4.07 -17.49 -17.71
N VAL A 254 -5.28 -17.03 -17.93
CA VAL A 254 -5.90 -15.97 -17.13
C VAL A 254 -6.94 -16.57 -16.20
N VAL A 255 -6.71 -16.40 -14.90
CA VAL A 255 -7.61 -16.90 -13.84
C VAL A 255 -8.44 -15.71 -13.31
N GLY A 256 -9.70 -15.67 -13.71
CA GLY A 256 -10.66 -14.69 -13.22
C GLY A 256 -11.27 -15.12 -11.87
N ILE A 257 -11.17 -14.28 -10.85
CA ILE A 257 -11.70 -14.58 -9.51
C ILE A 257 -12.80 -13.56 -9.18
N SER A 258 -14.02 -14.05 -8.98
CA SER A 258 -15.15 -13.19 -8.62
C SER A 258 -16.18 -13.99 -7.80
N GLN A 259 -16.48 -13.52 -6.62
CA GLN A 259 -17.49 -14.17 -5.75
C GLN A 259 -18.86 -14.22 -6.43
N SER A 260 -19.36 -13.08 -6.92
CA SER A 260 -20.67 -12.97 -7.57
C SER A 260 -20.65 -13.42 -9.02
N GLY A 261 -19.50 -13.35 -9.69
CA GLY A 261 -19.37 -13.51 -11.13
C GLY A 261 -20.05 -12.40 -11.95
N GLU A 262 -20.46 -11.31 -11.31
CA GLU A 262 -21.15 -10.14 -11.93
C GLU A 262 -20.33 -8.86 -11.85
N THR A 263 -19.11 -8.90 -11.31
CA THR A 263 -18.24 -7.72 -11.19
C THR A 263 -17.83 -7.24 -12.58
N ALA A 264 -18.24 -6.04 -12.95
CA ALA A 264 -18.10 -5.48 -14.29
C ALA A 264 -16.64 -5.47 -14.78
N ASP A 265 -15.72 -5.03 -13.93
CA ASP A 265 -14.29 -5.00 -14.25
C ASP A 265 -13.73 -6.39 -14.49
N THR A 266 -14.08 -7.38 -13.65
CA THR A 266 -13.61 -8.76 -13.81
C THR A 266 -14.16 -9.37 -15.11
N ILE A 267 -15.42 -9.13 -15.45
CA ILE A 267 -16.01 -9.58 -16.71
C ILE A 267 -15.29 -8.93 -17.90
N SER A 268 -15.02 -7.63 -17.84
CA SER A 268 -14.31 -6.89 -18.89
C SER A 268 -12.87 -7.39 -19.08
N ALA A 269 -12.16 -7.65 -17.98
CA ALA A 269 -10.80 -8.19 -18.01
C ALA A 269 -10.74 -9.59 -18.65
N VAL A 270 -11.65 -10.49 -18.25
CA VAL A 270 -11.75 -11.85 -18.81
C VAL A 270 -12.10 -11.80 -20.29
N ARG A 271 -13.02 -10.93 -20.71
CA ARG A 271 -13.37 -10.73 -22.12
C ARG A 271 -12.17 -10.24 -22.93
N GLN A 272 -11.45 -9.25 -22.44
CA GLN A 272 -10.25 -8.72 -23.10
C GLN A 272 -9.16 -9.80 -23.23
N ALA A 273 -8.97 -10.65 -22.21
CA ALA A 273 -8.06 -11.77 -22.26
C ALA A 273 -8.46 -12.79 -23.33
N LYS A 274 -9.76 -13.12 -23.43
CA LYS A 274 -10.30 -14.01 -24.45
C LYS A 274 -10.03 -13.48 -25.87
N GLU A 275 -10.24 -12.19 -26.09
CA GLU A 275 -9.99 -11.53 -27.38
C GLU A 275 -8.52 -11.60 -27.81
N LYS A 276 -7.60 -11.73 -26.85
CA LYS A 276 -6.16 -11.93 -27.08
C LYS A 276 -5.75 -13.38 -27.23
N GLY A 277 -6.70 -14.32 -27.16
CA GLY A 277 -6.45 -15.75 -27.34
C GLY A 277 -6.04 -16.49 -26.07
N ALA A 278 -6.04 -15.82 -24.89
CA ALA A 278 -5.66 -16.47 -23.64
C ALA A 278 -6.58 -17.62 -23.26
N GLN A 279 -6.02 -18.63 -22.59
CA GLN A 279 -6.80 -19.66 -21.92
C GLN A 279 -7.45 -19.08 -20.66
N LEU A 280 -8.72 -19.40 -20.44
CA LEU A 280 -9.49 -18.81 -19.36
C LEU A 280 -9.93 -19.86 -18.34
N LEU A 281 -9.74 -19.53 -17.06
CA LEU A 281 -10.30 -20.25 -15.92
C LEU A 281 -11.01 -19.25 -15.02
N VAL A 282 -12.18 -19.58 -14.52
CA VAL A 282 -12.92 -18.69 -13.60
C VAL A 282 -13.23 -19.42 -12.30
N LEU A 283 -12.91 -18.76 -11.19
CA LEU A 283 -13.33 -19.15 -9.85
C LEU A 283 -14.50 -18.26 -9.44
N THR A 284 -15.68 -18.84 -9.25
CA THR A 284 -16.88 -18.10 -8.83
C THR A 284 -17.77 -18.93 -7.93
N ASN A 285 -18.50 -18.26 -7.05
CA ASN A 285 -19.51 -18.91 -6.20
C ASN A 285 -20.84 -19.11 -6.94
N ARG A 286 -21.01 -18.46 -8.10
CA ARG A 286 -22.24 -18.51 -8.90
C ARG A 286 -21.96 -19.00 -10.31
N THR A 287 -22.28 -20.26 -10.56
CA THR A 287 -22.10 -20.90 -11.87
C THR A 287 -23.09 -20.46 -12.93
N ASP A 288 -24.14 -19.73 -12.54
CA ASP A 288 -25.14 -19.13 -13.43
C ASP A 288 -24.85 -17.65 -13.80
N SER A 289 -23.71 -17.13 -13.34
CA SER A 289 -23.32 -15.73 -13.49
C SER A 289 -22.81 -15.35 -14.88
N SER A 290 -22.76 -14.04 -15.15
CA SER A 290 -22.38 -13.49 -16.46
C SER A 290 -20.94 -13.84 -16.86
N ILE A 291 -19.98 -13.91 -15.92
CA ILE A 291 -18.58 -14.21 -16.21
C ILE A 291 -18.40 -15.63 -16.80
N VAL A 292 -19.23 -16.58 -16.35
CA VAL A 292 -19.16 -17.99 -16.78
C VAL A 292 -19.43 -18.13 -18.30
N ARG A 293 -20.22 -17.23 -18.89
CA ARG A 293 -20.54 -17.27 -20.33
C ARG A 293 -19.32 -17.00 -21.22
N PHE A 294 -18.25 -16.45 -20.68
CA PHE A 294 -17.04 -16.14 -21.44
C PHE A 294 -15.93 -17.20 -21.27
N CYS A 295 -16.10 -18.15 -20.35
CA CYS A 295 -15.06 -19.09 -19.96
C CYS A 295 -15.48 -20.54 -20.21
N ASP A 296 -14.56 -21.33 -20.70
CA ASP A 296 -14.77 -22.76 -20.95
C ASP A 296 -14.50 -23.60 -19.69
N ASN A 297 -13.70 -23.06 -18.77
CA ASN A 297 -13.32 -23.72 -17.52
C ASN A 297 -13.79 -22.87 -16.31
N VAL A 298 -14.58 -23.49 -15.46
CA VAL A 298 -15.16 -22.85 -14.26
C VAL A 298 -14.94 -23.73 -13.04
N VAL A 299 -14.39 -23.17 -11.98
CA VAL A 299 -14.27 -23.79 -10.66
C VAL A 299 -15.30 -23.18 -9.73
N PRO A 300 -16.34 -23.93 -9.35
CA PRO A 300 -17.33 -23.46 -8.39
C PRO A 300 -16.74 -23.45 -6.98
N LEU A 301 -16.87 -22.32 -6.31
CA LEU A 301 -16.33 -22.15 -4.95
C LEU A 301 -17.19 -22.86 -3.88
N ASN A 302 -18.49 -23.06 -4.16
CA ASN A 302 -19.43 -23.71 -3.26
C ASN A 302 -19.44 -23.16 -1.80
N ALA A 303 -19.14 -21.88 -1.63
CA ALA A 303 -19.06 -21.22 -0.32
C ALA A 303 -20.44 -20.95 0.32
N GLY A 304 -21.52 -21.31 -0.37
CA GLY A 304 -22.89 -20.99 0.06
C GLY A 304 -23.25 -19.52 -0.12
N ILE A 305 -24.37 -19.10 0.45
CA ILE A 305 -24.83 -17.71 0.37
C ILE A 305 -23.96 -16.83 1.28
N GLU A 306 -23.37 -15.79 0.72
CA GLU A 306 -22.64 -14.77 1.48
C GLU A 306 -23.62 -13.67 1.88
N VAL A 307 -23.84 -13.52 3.19
CA VAL A 307 -24.78 -12.54 3.76
C VAL A 307 -24.06 -11.30 4.29
N SER A 308 -22.72 -11.37 4.40
CA SER A 308 -21.89 -10.32 4.96
C SER A 308 -21.11 -9.58 3.87
N VAL A 309 -20.97 -8.28 4.02
CA VAL A 309 -20.09 -7.45 3.17
C VAL A 309 -18.61 -7.88 3.27
N ALA A 310 -18.23 -8.48 4.39
CA ALA A 310 -16.86 -8.96 4.63
C ALA A 310 -16.47 -10.22 3.83
N ALA A 311 -17.42 -10.90 3.17
CA ALA A 311 -17.18 -12.01 2.22
C ALA A 311 -16.19 -13.11 2.67
N THR A 312 -16.06 -13.38 3.97
CA THR A 312 -15.02 -14.25 4.53
C THR A 312 -15.09 -15.72 4.07
N LYS A 313 -16.30 -16.25 3.90
CA LYS A 313 -16.49 -17.65 3.45
C LYS A 313 -16.03 -17.82 1.99
N SER A 314 -16.44 -16.92 1.11
CA SER A 314 -16.07 -16.95 -0.30
C SER A 314 -14.57 -16.70 -0.48
N TYR A 315 -13.96 -15.85 0.34
CA TYR A 315 -12.52 -15.61 0.34
C TYR A 315 -11.73 -16.88 0.70
N THR A 316 -12.08 -17.55 1.82
CA THR A 316 -11.43 -18.81 2.21
C THR A 316 -11.59 -19.89 1.13
N ALA A 317 -12.78 -19.99 0.51
CA ALA A 317 -13.03 -20.90 -0.59
C ALA A 317 -12.18 -20.59 -1.83
N GLN A 318 -11.98 -19.30 -2.16
CA GLN A 318 -11.08 -18.87 -3.24
C GLN A 318 -9.63 -19.27 -2.97
N LEU A 319 -9.11 -19.04 -1.78
CA LEU A 319 -7.76 -19.45 -1.40
C LEU A 319 -7.60 -20.97 -1.46
N SER A 320 -8.58 -21.72 -0.95
CA SER A 320 -8.56 -23.20 -1.01
C SER A 320 -8.56 -23.71 -2.46
N ALA A 321 -9.39 -23.11 -3.33
CA ALA A 321 -9.44 -23.45 -4.74
C ALA A 321 -8.12 -23.14 -5.47
N LEU A 322 -7.51 -21.99 -5.21
CA LEU A 322 -6.20 -21.63 -5.75
C LEU A 322 -5.09 -22.57 -5.27
N TYR A 323 -5.13 -22.97 -4.00
CA TYR A 323 -4.20 -23.95 -3.45
C TYR A 323 -4.33 -25.29 -4.16
N TRP A 324 -5.56 -25.80 -4.34
CA TRP A 324 -5.84 -27.03 -5.06
C TRP A 324 -5.38 -26.99 -6.51
N LEU A 325 -5.63 -25.89 -7.20
CA LEU A 325 -5.21 -25.71 -8.60
C LEU A 325 -3.68 -25.70 -8.76
N GLY A 326 -2.94 -25.20 -7.76
CA GLY A 326 -1.47 -25.24 -7.78
C GLY A 326 -0.87 -26.62 -7.52
N LEU A 327 -1.65 -27.56 -6.97
CA LEU A 327 -1.22 -28.96 -6.74
C LEU A 327 -1.48 -29.88 -7.93
N TYR A 328 -2.34 -29.47 -8.87
CA TYR A 328 -2.72 -30.23 -10.06
C TYR A 328 -1.87 -29.83 -11.28
#